data_879babb3d1be200b90021cd10a44b56c
#
_entry.id   879babb3d1be200b90021cd10a44b56c
#
_cell.length_a   1.000
_cell.length_b   1.000
_cell.length_c   1.000
_cell.angle_alpha   90.00
_cell.angle_beta   90.00
_cell.angle_gamma   90.00
#
_symmetry.space_group_name_H-M   'P 1'
#
loop_
_entity.id
_entity.type
_entity.pdbx_description
1 polymer ?
#
loop_
_entity_poly.entity_id
_entity_poly.type
_entity_poly.pdbx_seq_one_letter_code
_entity_poly.pdbx_strand_id
1 'polypeptide(L)'
;MDKFAISVAVLSAINSSRDTFYAPNTDAIAAVRNSNEYHAKLVHDHPQRFGFFANIPINHPDASLKEIEYAMDTLKADGLALWTSTSDGKYPGMDMFKPIWDEVNRRKAVVYLHPGGAPACCKQLDAPVSAAMLEFDFDVTRAAASLLVHGTFEKCPDIKFILPHSGGAVPMLIGRMKDRVAASKRPELKPMVYDLFRKQYYEIGHAAFPFPFAALSKLVPNSQILFGTDYPAEPITSTTDEIPSLGLSKEQLDAIYRDNAVRLFPRLKNLV
;
A
#
# COMPACT_ATOMS: atom_id res chain seq x y z
N MET A 1 9.61 -12.16 -14.89
CA MET A 1 9.67 -10.76 -15.34
C MET A 1 9.76 -10.67 -16.85
N ASP A 2 10.79 -11.22 -17.51
CA ASP A 2 11.04 -11.03 -18.93
C ASP A 2 9.89 -11.51 -19.84
N LYS A 3 9.28 -12.65 -19.52
CA LYS A 3 8.09 -13.16 -20.23
C LYS A 3 6.94 -12.14 -20.30
N PHE A 4 6.85 -11.22 -19.34
CA PHE A 4 5.79 -10.22 -19.22
C PHE A 4 6.27 -8.80 -19.47
N ALA A 5 7.46 -8.64 -20.06
CA ALA A 5 8.10 -7.33 -20.30
C ALA A 5 8.19 -6.43 -19.05
N ILE A 6 8.32 -7.04 -17.87
CA ILE A 6 8.52 -6.31 -16.62
C ILE A 6 10.01 -5.98 -16.47
N SER A 7 10.37 -4.72 -16.67
CA SER A 7 11.73 -4.24 -16.56
C SER A 7 12.21 -4.22 -15.11
N VAL A 8 11.43 -3.62 -14.23
CA VAL A 8 11.75 -3.46 -12.80
C VAL A 8 10.58 -3.91 -11.93
N ALA A 9 10.86 -4.61 -10.85
CA ALA A 9 9.90 -4.91 -9.80
C ALA A 9 10.31 -4.26 -8.48
N VAL A 10 9.37 -3.59 -7.81
CA VAL A 10 9.56 -3.12 -6.42
C VAL A 10 9.03 -4.20 -5.49
N LEU A 11 9.94 -4.79 -4.72
CA LEU A 11 9.66 -5.92 -3.84
C LEU A 11 9.08 -5.45 -2.51
N SER A 12 8.19 -6.25 -1.94
CA SER A 12 7.68 -6.05 -0.59
C SER A 12 7.53 -7.39 0.12
N ALA A 13 8.02 -7.52 1.35
CA ALA A 13 7.92 -8.75 2.14
C ALA A 13 6.60 -8.78 2.91
N ILE A 14 5.49 -8.88 2.20
CA ILE A 14 4.16 -8.82 2.82
C ILE A 14 3.45 -10.18 2.88
N ASN A 15 3.99 -11.21 2.28
CA ASN A 15 3.40 -12.55 2.33
C ASN A 15 3.76 -13.25 3.64
N SER A 16 2.73 -13.67 4.40
CA SER A 16 2.76 -14.54 5.59
C SER A 16 3.62 -14.08 6.78
N SER A 17 4.19 -12.88 6.76
CA SER A 17 5.10 -12.40 7.80
C SER A 17 4.49 -11.39 8.78
N ARG A 18 3.19 -11.02 8.62
CA ARG A 18 2.52 -10.04 9.49
C ARG A 18 2.69 -10.37 10.97
N ASP A 19 2.34 -11.57 11.36
CA ASP A 19 2.31 -11.97 12.77
C ASP A 19 3.74 -12.06 13.36
N THR A 20 4.75 -12.31 12.51
CA THR A 20 6.15 -12.26 12.90
C THR A 20 6.65 -10.83 13.05
N PHE A 21 6.43 -9.96 12.05
CA PHE A 21 6.96 -8.60 12.05
C PHE A 21 6.20 -7.66 12.99
N TYR A 22 4.95 -8.00 13.28
CA TYR A 22 4.09 -7.25 14.20
C TYR A 22 3.91 -7.95 15.55
N ALA A 23 4.74 -8.97 15.83
CA ALA A 23 4.74 -9.62 17.14
C ALA A 23 5.02 -8.61 18.27
N PRO A 24 4.42 -8.80 19.44
CA PRO A 24 4.66 -7.92 20.58
C PRO A 24 6.03 -8.11 21.24
N ASN A 25 6.74 -9.20 20.91
CA ASN A 25 8.08 -9.49 21.42
C ASN A 25 9.17 -8.85 20.56
N THR A 26 10.38 -8.78 21.08
CA THR A 26 11.52 -8.15 20.41
C THR A 26 12.06 -8.91 19.20
N ASP A 27 11.65 -10.17 19.00
CA ASP A 27 12.05 -10.96 17.83
C ASP A 27 11.55 -10.34 16.53
N ALA A 28 10.42 -9.62 16.59
CA ALA A 28 9.89 -8.84 15.46
C ALA A 28 10.92 -7.85 14.91
N ILE A 29 11.71 -7.19 15.78
CA ILE A 29 12.71 -6.19 15.40
C ILE A 29 13.82 -6.84 14.55
N ALA A 30 14.33 -7.98 15.01
CA ALA A 30 15.37 -8.73 14.29
C ALA A 30 14.83 -9.31 12.97
N ALA A 31 13.61 -9.84 12.98
CA ALA A 31 12.98 -10.41 11.79
C ALA A 31 12.77 -9.35 10.70
N VAL A 32 12.30 -8.17 11.07
CA VAL A 32 12.15 -7.03 10.15
C VAL A 32 13.51 -6.61 9.59
N ARG A 33 14.53 -6.42 10.43
CA ARG A 33 15.88 -6.05 10.02
C ARG A 33 16.45 -7.05 9.01
N ASN A 34 16.41 -8.34 9.32
CA ASN A 34 16.92 -9.39 8.45
C ASN A 34 16.20 -9.40 7.08
N SER A 35 14.88 -9.19 7.08
CA SER A 35 14.11 -9.10 5.84
C SER A 35 14.51 -7.88 5.00
N ASN A 36 14.68 -6.72 5.61
CA ASN A 36 15.08 -5.51 4.90
C ASN A 36 16.49 -5.62 4.32
N GLU A 37 17.44 -6.20 5.06
CA GLU A 37 18.81 -6.45 4.60
C GLU A 37 18.83 -7.45 3.43
N TYR A 38 18.00 -8.49 3.49
CA TYR A 38 17.85 -9.45 2.38
C TYR A 38 17.36 -8.77 1.10
N HIS A 39 16.33 -7.92 1.19
CA HIS A 39 15.83 -7.19 0.02
C HIS A 39 16.84 -6.18 -0.50
N ALA A 40 17.53 -5.46 0.39
CA ALA A 40 18.60 -4.56 0.00
C ALA A 40 19.73 -5.29 -0.74
N LYS A 41 20.08 -6.51 -0.28
CA LYS A 41 21.04 -7.36 -0.98
C LYS A 41 20.56 -7.76 -2.37
N LEU A 42 19.29 -8.15 -2.53
CA LEU A 42 18.73 -8.45 -3.87
C LEU A 42 18.80 -7.25 -4.81
N VAL A 43 18.50 -6.05 -4.31
CA VAL A 43 18.62 -4.82 -5.10
C VAL A 43 20.08 -4.52 -5.43
N HIS A 44 21.01 -4.71 -4.50
CA HIS A 44 22.45 -4.54 -4.73
C HIS A 44 22.97 -5.51 -5.81
N ASP A 45 22.56 -6.78 -5.76
CA ASP A 45 22.99 -7.81 -6.69
C ASP A 45 22.35 -7.62 -8.09
N HIS A 46 21.15 -7.01 -8.15
CA HIS A 46 20.39 -6.79 -9.39
C HIS A 46 19.81 -5.36 -9.48
N PRO A 47 20.64 -4.32 -9.48
CA PRO A 47 20.20 -2.93 -9.32
C PRO A 47 19.33 -2.41 -10.46
N GLN A 48 19.40 -3.04 -11.64
CA GLN A 48 18.57 -2.69 -12.81
C GLN A 48 17.22 -3.42 -12.84
N ARG A 49 17.00 -4.37 -11.92
CA ARG A 49 15.81 -5.21 -11.95
C ARG A 49 14.91 -5.04 -10.75
N PHE A 50 15.44 -4.60 -9.60
CA PHE A 50 14.70 -4.54 -8.37
C PHE A 50 14.78 -3.18 -7.66
N GLY A 51 13.69 -2.88 -6.97
CA GLY A 51 13.60 -1.98 -5.86
C GLY A 51 12.95 -2.68 -4.69
N PHE A 52 12.85 -2.04 -3.54
CA PHE A 52 12.13 -2.63 -2.42
C PHE A 52 11.51 -1.60 -1.50
N PHE A 53 10.40 -1.99 -0.90
CA PHE A 53 9.79 -1.34 0.25
C PHE A 53 10.23 -2.05 1.53
N ALA A 54 10.74 -1.28 2.49
CA ALA A 54 11.17 -1.82 3.76
C ALA A 54 9.99 -1.98 4.73
N ASN A 55 10.01 -3.04 5.53
CA ASN A 55 9.06 -3.23 6.63
C ASN A 55 9.54 -2.51 7.90
N ILE A 56 8.62 -2.24 8.82
CA ILE A 56 8.91 -1.71 10.15
C ILE A 56 8.18 -2.53 11.22
N PRO A 57 8.75 -2.70 12.42
CA PRO A 57 8.11 -3.40 13.53
C PRO A 57 7.10 -2.48 14.23
N ILE A 58 5.96 -2.20 13.59
CA ILE A 58 5.04 -1.11 13.94
C ILE A 58 4.54 -1.14 15.40
N ASN A 59 4.49 -2.31 16.02
CA ASN A 59 4.13 -2.46 17.44
C ASN A 59 5.23 -2.02 18.41
N HIS A 60 6.42 -1.64 17.88
CA HIS A 60 7.56 -1.14 18.62
C HIS A 60 7.98 0.25 18.10
N PRO A 61 7.30 1.35 18.50
CA PRO A 61 7.48 2.66 17.87
C PRO A 61 8.92 3.15 17.84
N ASP A 62 9.67 3.04 18.95
CA ASP A 62 11.08 3.48 18.99
C ASP A 62 11.98 2.65 18.07
N ALA A 63 11.73 1.34 17.96
CA ALA A 63 12.45 0.49 17.04
C ALA A 63 12.04 0.78 15.59
N SER A 64 10.77 1.10 15.34
CA SER A 64 10.29 1.52 14.03
C SER A 64 10.97 2.79 13.54
N LEU A 65 11.14 3.80 14.38
CA LEU A 65 11.86 5.02 14.02
C LEU A 65 13.32 4.74 13.62
N LYS A 66 14.01 3.89 14.39
CA LYS A 66 15.39 3.47 14.07
C LYS A 66 15.45 2.65 12.77
N GLU A 67 14.45 1.79 12.55
CA GLU A 67 14.39 0.97 11.34
C GLU A 67 14.09 1.82 10.10
N ILE A 68 13.21 2.83 10.20
CA ILE A 68 12.96 3.80 9.12
C ILE A 68 14.25 4.52 8.74
N GLU A 69 15.00 5.02 9.71
CA GLU A 69 16.28 5.67 9.46
C GLU A 69 17.25 4.72 8.74
N TYR A 70 17.45 3.53 9.29
CA TYR A 70 18.38 2.56 8.72
C TYR A 70 17.96 2.11 7.30
N ALA A 71 16.69 1.78 7.11
CA ALA A 71 16.20 1.30 5.83
C ALA A 71 16.30 2.37 4.73
N MET A 72 15.95 3.61 5.05
CA MET A 72 15.94 4.68 4.05
C MET A 72 17.34 5.30 3.85
N ASP A 73 18.11 5.47 4.93
CA ASP A 73 19.38 6.19 4.85
C ASP A 73 20.57 5.27 4.55
N THR A 74 20.55 4.01 5.02
CA THR A 74 21.62 3.03 4.79
C THR A 74 21.28 2.07 3.67
N LEU A 75 20.14 1.39 3.76
CA LEU A 75 19.74 0.37 2.78
C LEU A 75 19.15 0.96 1.49
N LYS A 76 18.81 2.28 1.48
CA LYS A 76 18.25 2.99 0.32
C LYS A 76 16.94 2.39 -0.20
N ALA A 77 16.06 1.99 0.73
CA ALA A 77 14.72 1.55 0.39
C ALA A 77 13.95 2.62 -0.40
N ASP A 78 13.10 2.20 -1.33
CA ASP A 78 12.27 3.10 -2.14
C ASP A 78 11.07 3.69 -1.35
N GLY A 79 10.75 3.09 -0.23
CA GLY A 79 9.68 3.46 0.67
C GLY A 79 9.47 2.39 1.72
N LEU A 80 8.29 2.38 2.32
CA LEU A 80 7.92 1.44 3.37
C LEU A 80 6.76 0.57 2.90
N ALA A 81 6.72 -0.68 3.38
CA ALA A 81 5.58 -1.58 3.24
C ALA A 81 5.00 -1.91 4.62
N LEU A 82 3.68 -1.74 4.77
CA LEU A 82 2.97 -2.04 6.00
C LEU A 82 1.73 -2.86 5.70
N TRP A 83 1.36 -3.73 6.64
CA TRP A 83 0.05 -4.35 6.59
C TRP A 83 -1.05 -3.37 6.96
N THR A 84 -2.22 -3.59 6.38
CA THR A 84 -3.44 -2.81 6.63
C THR A 84 -3.89 -2.85 8.08
N SER A 85 -3.61 -3.93 8.79
CA SER A 85 -3.92 -4.07 10.21
C SER A 85 -2.92 -4.98 10.91
N THR A 86 -2.84 -4.86 12.24
CA THR A 86 -2.16 -5.81 13.10
C THR A 86 -3.07 -6.99 13.42
N SER A 87 -2.49 -8.13 13.84
CA SER A 87 -3.27 -9.32 14.22
C SER A 87 -4.19 -9.08 15.43
N ASP A 88 -3.87 -8.11 16.28
CA ASP A 88 -4.70 -7.68 17.41
C ASP A 88 -5.70 -6.55 17.06
N GLY A 89 -5.88 -6.26 15.77
CA GLY A 89 -6.92 -5.37 15.26
C GLY A 89 -6.62 -3.88 15.30
N LYS A 90 -5.35 -3.49 15.43
CA LYS A 90 -4.95 -2.08 15.33
C LYS A 90 -4.82 -1.67 13.86
N TYR A 91 -5.34 -0.49 13.54
CA TYR A 91 -5.28 0.09 12.21
C TYR A 91 -4.29 1.26 12.15
N PRO A 92 -3.69 1.54 11.00
CA PRO A 92 -2.55 2.45 10.88
C PRO A 92 -2.86 3.92 11.23
N GLY A 93 -4.12 4.33 11.24
CA GLY A 93 -4.50 5.70 11.63
C GLY A 93 -4.48 5.95 13.13
N MET A 94 -4.43 4.92 13.99
CA MET A 94 -4.53 5.07 15.44
C MET A 94 -3.42 5.97 16.00
N ASP A 95 -3.76 6.79 17.00
CA ASP A 95 -2.87 7.82 17.57
C ASP A 95 -1.53 7.29 18.07
N MET A 96 -1.47 6.02 18.48
CA MET A 96 -0.23 5.38 18.91
C MET A 96 0.85 5.31 17.82
N PHE A 97 0.46 5.36 16.54
CA PHE A 97 1.39 5.34 15.41
C PHE A 97 1.78 6.74 14.93
N LYS A 98 1.25 7.80 15.55
CA LYS A 98 1.54 9.18 15.15
C LYS A 98 3.03 9.51 15.07
N PRO A 99 3.91 9.13 16.03
CA PRO A 99 5.35 9.41 15.91
C PRO A 99 5.98 8.81 14.65
N ILE A 100 5.51 7.63 14.23
CA ILE A 100 5.95 6.98 12.99
C ILE A 100 5.54 7.83 11.79
N TRP A 101 4.26 8.27 11.75
CA TRP A 101 3.75 9.09 10.64
C TRP A 101 4.42 10.47 10.56
N ASP A 102 4.75 11.08 11.69
CA ASP A 102 5.48 12.35 11.74
C ASP A 102 6.86 12.20 11.05
N GLU A 103 7.59 11.12 11.35
CA GLU A 103 8.90 10.85 10.74
C GLU A 103 8.78 10.47 9.24
N VAL A 104 7.81 9.64 8.88
CA VAL A 104 7.54 9.24 7.49
C VAL A 104 7.17 10.47 6.65
N ASN A 105 6.36 11.39 7.22
CA ASN A 105 5.99 12.64 6.56
C ASN A 105 7.20 13.58 6.39
N ARG A 106 8.04 13.71 7.43
CA ARG A 106 9.28 14.50 7.35
C ARG A 106 10.18 14.04 6.21
N ARG A 107 10.20 12.71 5.95
CA ARG A 107 10.96 12.09 4.86
C ARG A 107 10.26 12.16 3.51
N LYS A 108 8.99 12.58 3.45
CA LYS A 108 8.14 12.57 2.25
C LYS A 108 8.09 11.20 1.60
N ALA A 109 8.06 10.17 2.44
CA ALA A 109 8.23 8.80 1.99
C ALA A 109 6.98 8.24 1.29
N VAL A 110 7.19 7.22 0.47
CA VAL A 110 6.13 6.37 -0.08
C VAL A 110 5.82 5.27 0.94
N VAL A 111 4.54 4.98 1.14
CA VAL A 111 4.05 3.90 2.00
C VAL A 111 3.09 3.02 1.22
N TYR A 112 3.48 1.79 0.97
CA TYR A 112 2.63 0.76 0.39
C TYR A 112 1.90 0.01 1.51
N LEU A 113 0.58 -0.02 1.44
CA LEU A 113 -0.24 -0.83 2.35
C LEU A 113 -0.59 -2.15 1.66
N HIS A 114 -0.69 -3.22 2.43
CA HIS A 114 -1.14 -4.51 1.90
C HIS A 114 -1.92 -5.29 2.96
N PRO A 115 -3.01 -5.98 2.61
CA PRO A 115 -3.74 -6.83 3.53
C PRO A 115 -2.93 -8.07 3.90
N GLY A 116 -2.97 -8.48 5.16
CA GLY A 116 -2.13 -9.58 5.68
C GLY A 116 -2.90 -10.69 6.39
N GLY A 117 -4.12 -10.92 6.04
CA GLY A 117 -4.98 -11.93 6.65
C GLY A 117 -6.31 -11.36 7.11
N ALA A 118 -7.16 -12.20 7.68
CA ALA A 118 -8.43 -11.75 8.20
C ALA A 118 -8.23 -10.78 9.36
N PRO A 119 -8.90 -9.61 9.35
CA PRO A 119 -8.84 -8.70 10.47
C PRO A 119 -9.45 -9.33 11.71
N ALA A 120 -8.83 -9.08 12.88
CA ALA A 120 -9.30 -9.63 14.17
C ALA A 120 -10.74 -9.19 14.53
N CYS A 121 -11.21 -8.09 13.92
CA CYS A 121 -12.53 -7.52 14.18
C CYS A 121 -13.69 -8.32 13.58
N CYS A 122 -13.45 -9.21 12.63
CA CYS A 122 -14.50 -9.73 11.77
C CYS A 122 -14.40 -11.26 11.63
N LYS A 123 -15.57 -11.92 11.70
CA LYS A 123 -15.65 -13.32 11.32
C LYS A 123 -15.47 -13.42 9.81
N GLN A 124 -14.65 -14.37 9.38
CA GLN A 124 -14.62 -14.79 7.99
C GLN A 124 -15.98 -15.37 7.56
N LEU A 125 -16.20 -15.43 6.26
CA LEU A 125 -17.33 -16.18 5.73
C LEU A 125 -17.32 -17.60 6.28
N ASP A 126 -18.49 -18.09 6.63
CA ASP A 126 -18.70 -19.49 7.07
C ASP A 126 -18.64 -20.43 5.85
N ALA A 127 -17.48 -20.44 5.18
CA ALA A 127 -17.21 -21.26 4.01
C ALA A 127 -15.69 -21.45 3.87
N PRO A 128 -15.21 -22.54 3.24
CA PRO A 128 -13.79 -22.78 3.01
C PRO A 128 -13.27 -21.94 1.84
N VAL A 129 -13.34 -20.61 1.99
CA VAL A 129 -12.86 -19.65 0.99
C VAL A 129 -11.65 -18.89 1.50
N SER A 130 -10.77 -18.46 0.57
CA SER A 130 -9.64 -17.61 0.91
C SER A 130 -10.13 -16.25 1.44
N ALA A 131 -9.43 -15.70 2.44
CA ALA A 131 -9.64 -14.33 2.90
C ALA A 131 -9.45 -13.29 1.76
N ALA A 132 -8.66 -13.62 0.76
CA ALA A 132 -8.46 -12.79 -0.43
C ALA A 132 -9.75 -12.57 -1.24
N MET A 133 -10.73 -13.45 -1.12
CA MET A 133 -12.01 -13.30 -1.85
C MET A 133 -12.79 -12.04 -1.42
N LEU A 134 -12.67 -11.63 -0.17
CA LEU A 134 -13.49 -10.56 0.40
C LEU A 134 -12.77 -9.72 1.45
N GLU A 135 -12.14 -10.39 2.41
CA GLU A 135 -11.65 -9.75 3.63
C GLU A 135 -10.50 -8.78 3.35
N PHE A 136 -9.65 -9.10 2.37
CA PHE A 136 -8.50 -8.26 2.03
C PHE A 136 -8.93 -6.87 1.55
N ASP A 137 -9.89 -6.78 0.64
CA ASP A 137 -10.39 -5.51 0.13
C ASP A 137 -11.10 -4.69 1.21
N PHE A 138 -11.84 -5.37 2.09
CA PHE A 138 -12.45 -4.69 3.23
C PHE A 138 -11.42 -4.24 4.27
N ASP A 139 -10.32 -4.95 4.46
CA ASP A 139 -9.26 -4.54 5.39
C ASP A 139 -8.47 -3.34 4.85
N VAL A 140 -8.19 -3.30 3.54
CA VAL A 140 -7.67 -2.10 2.85
C VAL A 140 -8.60 -0.91 3.08
N THR A 141 -9.89 -1.11 2.93
CA THR A 141 -10.91 -0.08 3.13
C THR A 141 -10.93 0.44 4.57
N ARG A 142 -10.83 -0.45 5.57
CA ARG A 142 -10.75 -0.09 6.99
C ARG A 142 -9.47 0.67 7.32
N ALA A 143 -8.33 0.25 6.76
CA ALA A 143 -7.06 0.95 6.94
C ALA A 143 -7.13 2.38 6.40
N ALA A 144 -7.64 2.55 5.19
CA ALA A 144 -7.83 3.86 4.57
C ALA A 144 -8.81 4.73 5.36
N ALA A 145 -9.92 4.16 5.84
CA ALA A 145 -10.86 4.87 6.71
C ALA A 145 -10.22 5.27 8.05
N SER A 146 -9.38 4.42 8.64
CA SER A 146 -8.62 4.72 9.86
C SER A 146 -7.68 5.91 9.64
N LEU A 147 -6.89 5.92 8.57
CA LEU A 147 -6.01 7.05 8.22
C LEU A 147 -6.80 8.34 8.01
N LEU A 148 -8.00 8.26 7.44
CA LEU A 148 -8.90 9.41 7.28
C LEU A 148 -9.37 9.94 8.64
N VAL A 149 -10.04 9.10 9.45
CA VAL A 149 -10.75 9.57 10.66
C VAL A 149 -9.81 10.03 11.77
N HIS A 150 -8.59 9.49 11.85
CA HIS A 150 -7.54 9.96 12.74
C HIS A 150 -6.74 11.15 12.18
N GLY A 151 -7.01 11.50 10.91
CA GLY A 151 -6.43 12.69 10.26
C GLY A 151 -5.01 12.51 9.75
N THR A 152 -4.53 11.29 9.58
CA THR A 152 -3.18 11.04 9.04
C THR A 152 -3.03 11.61 7.63
N PHE A 153 -4.02 11.43 6.75
CA PHE A 153 -4.00 11.98 5.39
C PHE A 153 -3.95 13.51 5.36
N GLU A 154 -4.53 14.18 6.36
CA GLU A 154 -4.57 15.64 6.47
C GLU A 154 -3.28 16.19 7.10
N LYS A 155 -2.84 15.58 8.21
CA LYS A 155 -1.71 16.06 9.02
C LYS A 155 -0.36 15.68 8.42
N CYS A 156 -0.32 14.62 7.60
CA CYS A 156 0.88 14.09 6.97
C CYS A 156 0.77 14.14 5.43
N PRO A 157 0.61 15.35 4.83
CA PRO A 157 0.28 15.52 3.41
C PRO A 157 1.43 15.15 2.47
N ASP A 158 2.64 15.03 2.98
CA ASP A 158 3.82 14.69 2.17
C ASP A 158 4.01 13.19 1.99
N ILE A 159 3.34 12.36 2.80
CA ILE A 159 3.33 10.90 2.61
C ILE A 159 2.55 10.56 1.34
N LYS A 160 3.11 9.67 0.52
CA LYS A 160 2.44 9.10 -0.65
C LYS A 160 2.01 7.68 -0.32
N PHE A 161 0.76 7.52 0.10
CA PHE A 161 0.22 6.17 0.32
C PHE A 161 -0.12 5.51 -1.02
N ILE A 162 0.22 4.24 -1.14
CA ILE A 162 -0.24 3.36 -2.22
C ILE A 162 -1.24 2.40 -1.60
N LEU A 163 -2.49 2.49 -2.04
CA LEU A 163 -3.58 1.61 -1.64
C LEU A 163 -3.67 0.45 -2.65
N PRO A 164 -3.52 -0.80 -2.23
CA PRO A 164 -3.52 -1.96 -3.12
C PRO A 164 -4.92 -2.30 -3.63
N HIS A 165 -4.98 -3.18 -4.61
CA HIS A 165 -6.21 -3.76 -5.14
C HIS A 165 -7.27 -2.71 -5.49
N SER A 166 -6.88 -1.69 -6.29
CA SER A 166 -7.74 -0.55 -6.65
C SER A 166 -8.30 0.23 -5.45
N GLY A 167 -7.68 0.09 -4.27
CA GLY A 167 -8.13 0.70 -3.01
C GLY A 167 -9.25 -0.07 -2.31
N GLY A 168 -9.43 -1.35 -2.64
CA GLY A 168 -10.51 -2.18 -2.12
C GLY A 168 -11.89 -1.56 -2.41
N ALA A 169 -12.74 -1.46 -1.41
CA ALA A 169 -14.07 -0.85 -1.55
C ALA A 169 -14.09 0.67 -1.36
N VAL A 170 -12.94 1.36 -1.20
CA VAL A 170 -12.88 2.81 -1.02
C VAL A 170 -13.61 3.57 -2.15
N PRO A 171 -13.37 3.30 -3.45
CA PRO A 171 -14.04 4.04 -4.52
C PRO A 171 -15.57 3.94 -4.47
N MET A 172 -16.10 2.80 -4.01
CA MET A 172 -17.54 2.58 -3.87
C MET A 172 -18.12 3.26 -2.62
N LEU A 173 -17.34 3.38 -1.55
CA LEU A 173 -17.80 3.86 -0.26
C LEU A 173 -17.44 5.32 0.05
N ILE A 174 -16.65 5.98 -0.81
CA ILE A 174 -16.10 7.31 -0.55
C ILE A 174 -17.17 8.37 -0.25
N GLY A 175 -18.31 8.34 -0.96
CA GLY A 175 -19.45 9.23 -0.69
C GLY A 175 -20.04 9.00 0.70
N ARG A 176 -20.18 7.73 1.10
CA ARG A 176 -20.65 7.38 2.43
C ARG A 176 -19.63 7.77 3.51
N MET A 177 -18.33 7.58 3.26
CA MET A 177 -17.27 8.03 4.17
C MET A 177 -17.34 9.55 4.38
N LYS A 178 -17.48 10.32 3.31
CA LYS A 178 -17.65 11.78 3.37
C LYS A 178 -18.83 12.18 4.24
N ASP A 179 -19.98 11.54 4.06
CA ASP A 179 -21.17 11.89 4.85
C ASP A 179 -21.05 11.50 6.31
N ARG A 180 -20.33 10.43 6.62
CA ARG A 180 -20.24 9.87 7.98
C ARG A 180 -19.02 10.32 8.77
N VAL A 181 -17.99 10.90 8.12
CA VAL A 181 -16.78 11.34 8.82
C VAL A 181 -17.04 12.36 9.92
N ALA A 182 -18.09 13.16 9.80
CA ALA A 182 -18.51 14.10 10.85
C ALA A 182 -18.84 13.41 12.19
N ALA A 183 -19.32 12.15 12.14
CA ALA A 183 -19.60 11.35 13.34
C ALA A 183 -18.33 10.85 14.04
N SER A 184 -17.17 10.94 13.41
CA SER A 184 -15.87 10.58 14.00
C SER A 184 -15.25 11.68 14.88
N LYS A 185 -16.03 12.70 15.25
CA LYS A 185 -15.58 13.93 15.94
C LYS A 185 -14.61 14.80 15.10
N ARG A 186 -14.61 14.62 13.80
CA ARG A 186 -13.78 15.34 12.83
C ARG A 186 -14.65 15.93 11.68
N PRO A 187 -15.67 16.78 12.00
CA PRO A 187 -16.57 17.33 10.99
C PRO A 187 -15.87 18.18 9.95
N GLU A 188 -14.73 18.78 10.29
CA GLU A 188 -13.89 19.59 9.41
C GLU A 188 -13.30 18.79 8.25
N LEU A 189 -13.19 17.48 8.37
CA LEU A 189 -12.69 16.63 7.27
C LEU A 189 -13.70 16.44 6.14
N LYS A 190 -15.00 16.65 6.41
CA LYS A 190 -16.08 16.36 5.43
C LYS A 190 -15.85 17.01 4.05
N PRO A 191 -15.51 18.30 3.92
CA PRO A 191 -15.26 18.90 2.62
C PRO A 191 -13.99 18.36 1.93
N MET A 192 -13.05 17.81 2.69
CA MET A 192 -11.73 17.43 2.21
C MET A 192 -11.65 15.95 1.77
N VAL A 193 -12.63 15.10 2.11
CA VAL A 193 -12.53 13.64 1.97
C VAL A 193 -12.13 13.23 0.53
N TYR A 194 -12.81 13.75 -0.50
CA TYR A 194 -12.46 13.40 -1.87
C TYR A 194 -11.02 13.79 -2.23
N ASP A 195 -10.59 15.00 -1.83
CA ASP A 195 -9.26 15.50 -2.18
C ASP A 195 -8.15 14.77 -1.43
N LEU A 196 -8.39 14.35 -0.18
CA LEU A 196 -7.46 13.54 0.59
C LEU A 196 -7.21 12.18 -0.09
N PHE A 197 -8.27 11.53 -0.59
CA PHE A 197 -8.13 10.28 -1.32
C PHE A 197 -7.57 10.46 -2.74
N ARG A 198 -7.90 11.54 -3.43
CA ARG A 198 -7.36 11.83 -4.77
C ARG A 198 -5.85 12.08 -4.79
N LYS A 199 -5.26 12.45 -3.66
CA LYS A 199 -3.80 12.62 -3.52
C LYS A 199 -3.05 11.30 -3.34
N GLN A 200 -3.75 10.20 -3.04
CA GLN A 200 -3.13 8.89 -2.84
C GLN A 200 -2.95 8.16 -4.17
N TYR A 201 -2.08 7.17 -4.16
CA TYR A 201 -1.85 6.26 -5.29
C TYR A 201 -2.63 4.96 -5.10
N TYR A 202 -2.94 4.30 -6.19
CA TYR A 202 -3.72 3.06 -6.21
C TYR A 202 -3.04 2.05 -7.12
N GLU A 203 -2.74 0.90 -6.59
CA GLU A 203 -2.14 -0.20 -7.31
C GLU A 203 -3.25 -1.18 -7.72
N ILE A 204 -3.16 -1.75 -8.94
CA ILE A 204 -4.25 -2.54 -9.55
C ILE A 204 -3.96 -4.05 -9.63
N GLY A 205 -2.96 -4.57 -8.91
CA GLY A 205 -2.68 -6.00 -8.82
C GLY A 205 -3.92 -6.78 -8.39
N HIS A 206 -4.25 -7.83 -9.14
CA HIS A 206 -5.44 -8.67 -8.94
C HIS A 206 -6.76 -7.88 -8.73
N ALA A 207 -6.83 -6.66 -9.29
CA ALA A 207 -8.00 -5.77 -9.21
C ALA A 207 -8.20 -4.93 -10.48
N ALA A 208 -7.56 -5.30 -11.59
CA ALA A 208 -7.70 -4.67 -12.90
C ALA A 208 -9.02 -5.08 -13.59
N PHE A 209 -10.07 -5.36 -12.83
CA PHE A 209 -11.38 -5.74 -13.38
C PHE A 209 -12.21 -4.50 -13.75
N PRO A 210 -13.12 -4.60 -14.73
CA PRO A 210 -13.89 -3.46 -15.22
C PRO A 210 -14.67 -2.70 -14.14
N PHE A 211 -15.29 -3.39 -13.17
CA PHE A 211 -16.12 -2.75 -12.15
C PHE A 211 -15.31 -1.93 -11.13
N PRO A 212 -14.30 -2.48 -10.43
CA PRO A 212 -13.49 -1.70 -9.50
C PRO A 212 -12.71 -0.62 -10.21
N PHE A 213 -12.18 -0.88 -11.42
CA PHE A 213 -11.46 0.12 -12.19
C PHE A 213 -12.35 1.29 -12.63
N ALA A 214 -13.59 1.03 -13.05
CA ALA A 214 -14.55 2.08 -13.38
C ALA A 214 -14.85 2.99 -12.18
N ALA A 215 -15.01 2.44 -10.99
CA ALA A 215 -15.19 3.22 -9.77
C ALA A 215 -13.92 4.01 -9.40
N LEU A 216 -12.75 3.39 -9.48
CA LEU A 216 -11.45 4.03 -9.22
C LEU A 216 -11.20 5.20 -10.18
N SER A 217 -11.41 5.01 -11.49
CA SER A 217 -11.18 6.04 -12.50
C SER A 217 -12.12 7.26 -12.39
N LYS A 218 -13.24 7.13 -11.66
CA LYS A 218 -14.11 8.26 -11.28
C LYS A 218 -13.60 8.98 -10.03
N LEU A 219 -12.85 8.32 -9.18
CA LEU A 219 -12.31 8.90 -7.96
C LEU A 219 -11.01 9.64 -8.23
N VAL A 220 -10.08 9.02 -8.97
CA VAL A 220 -8.72 9.54 -9.16
C VAL A 220 -8.34 9.72 -10.63
N PRO A 221 -7.43 10.64 -10.95
CA PRO A 221 -6.88 10.74 -12.29
C PRO A 221 -5.98 9.54 -12.60
N ASN A 222 -5.81 9.22 -13.88
CA ASN A 222 -4.96 8.12 -14.34
C ASN A 222 -3.52 8.21 -13.79
N SER A 223 -3.06 9.42 -13.49
CA SER A 223 -1.71 9.67 -12.93
C SER A 223 -1.49 9.12 -11.51
N GLN A 224 -2.54 8.69 -10.82
CA GLN A 224 -2.49 8.11 -9.48
C GLN A 224 -2.65 6.58 -9.50
N ILE A 225 -2.74 5.97 -10.68
CA ILE A 225 -2.93 4.52 -10.83
C ILE A 225 -1.59 3.88 -11.19
N LEU A 226 -1.21 2.83 -10.48
CA LEU A 226 0.03 2.10 -10.62
C LEU A 226 -0.23 0.65 -11.05
N PHE A 227 0.64 0.12 -11.89
CA PHE A 227 0.66 -1.29 -12.21
C PHE A 227 1.26 -2.08 -11.05
N GLY A 228 0.61 -3.19 -10.70
CA GLY A 228 1.11 -4.20 -9.79
C GLY A 228 0.63 -5.58 -10.22
N THR A 229 1.14 -6.63 -9.60
CA THR A 229 0.85 -8.01 -10.00
C THR A 229 0.40 -8.90 -8.88
N ASP A 230 0.64 -8.51 -7.64
CA ASP A 230 0.45 -9.34 -6.44
C ASP A 230 1.21 -10.70 -6.48
N TYR A 231 2.24 -10.79 -7.34
CA TYR A 231 3.06 -11.99 -7.46
C TYR A 231 3.98 -12.15 -6.23
N PRO A 232 4.15 -13.34 -5.66
CA PRO A 232 3.71 -14.65 -6.15
C PRO A 232 2.36 -15.14 -5.57
N ALA A 233 1.64 -14.30 -4.80
CA ALA A 233 0.34 -14.69 -4.25
C ALA A 233 -0.63 -15.00 -5.39
N GLU A 234 -0.61 -14.17 -6.44
CA GLU A 234 -1.38 -14.36 -7.65
C GLU A 234 -0.46 -14.51 -8.88
N PRO A 235 -0.90 -15.25 -9.92
CA PRO A 235 -0.22 -15.24 -11.20
C PRO A 235 -0.22 -13.84 -11.81
N ILE A 236 0.88 -13.44 -12.47
CA ILE A 236 0.96 -12.13 -13.16
C ILE A 236 -0.20 -11.95 -14.15
N THR A 237 -0.66 -13.04 -14.78
CA THR A 237 -1.79 -13.08 -15.71
C THR A 237 -3.10 -12.63 -15.08
N SER A 238 -3.30 -12.80 -13.76
CA SER A 238 -4.49 -12.30 -13.05
C SER A 238 -4.69 -10.79 -13.16
N THR A 239 -3.63 -10.05 -13.50
CA THR A 239 -3.72 -8.60 -13.78
C THR A 239 -3.57 -8.31 -15.27
N THR A 240 -2.56 -8.89 -15.93
CA THR A 240 -2.24 -8.53 -17.33
C THR A 240 -3.33 -8.92 -18.31
N ASP A 241 -4.03 -10.03 -18.09
CA ASP A 241 -5.07 -10.51 -18.99
C ASP A 241 -6.39 -9.70 -18.89
N GLU A 242 -6.58 -8.99 -17.76
CA GLU A 242 -7.76 -8.16 -17.52
C GLU A 242 -7.62 -6.71 -18.05
N ILE A 243 -6.41 -6.16 -18.08
CA ILE A 243 -6.17 -4.77 -18.50
C ILE A 243 -6.73 -4.44 -19.89
N PRO A 244 -6.67 -5.32 -20.92
CA PRO A 244 -7.26 -5.01 -22.23
C PRO A 244 -8.77 -4.74 -22.18
N SER A 245 -9.48 -5.35 -21.22
CA SER A 245 -10.93 -5.15 -21.03
C SER A 245 -11.30 -3.77 -20.51
N LEU A 246 -10.34 -3.00 -19.99
CA LEU A 246 -10.57 -1.68 -19.41
C LEU A 246 -10.77 -0.57 -20.46
N GLY A 247 -10.48 -0.82 -21.74
CA GLY A 247 -10.70 0.14 -22.83
C GLY A 247 -9.84 1.40 -22.74
N LEU A 248 -8.64 1.29 -22.19
CA LEU A 248 -7.70 2.40 -21.98
C LEU A 248 -6.97 2.80 -23.27
N SER A 249 -6.70 4.09 -23.45
CA SER A 249 -5.83 4.55 -24.53
C SER A 249 -4.37 4.12 -24.28
N LYS A 250 -3.54 4.16 -25.34
CA LYS A 250 -2.12 3.85 -25.23
C LYS A 250 -1.42 4.73 -24.18
N GLU A 251 -1.73 6.02 -24.17
CA GLU A 251 -1.16 6.99 -23.23
C GLU A 251 -1.54 6.65 -21.77
N GLN A 252 -2.79 6.21 -21.57
CA GLN A 252 -3.24 5.78 -20.25
C GLN A 252 -2.53 4.50 -19.79
N LEU A 253 -2.34 3.55 -20.71
CA LEU A 253 -1.59 2.31 -20.44
C LEU A 253 -0.11 2.58 -20.13
N ASP A 254 0.56 3.38 -20.96
CA ASP A 254 1.97 3.76 -20.74
C ASP A 254 2.14 4.44 -19.37
N ALA A 255 1.20 5.30 -18.98
CA ALA A 255 1.22 5.95 -17.69
C ALA A 255 1.08 4.94 -16.53
N ILE A 256 0.13 4.01 -16.61
CA ILE A 256 -0.10 2.98 -15.55
C ILE A 256 1.08 2.02 -15.48
N TYR A 257 1.56 1.52 -16.62
CA TYR A 257 2.62 0.54 -16.66
C TYR A 257 3.99 1.09 -16.24
N ARG A 258 4.23 2.39 -16.43
CA ARG A 258 5.57 2.96 -16.25
C ARG A 258 5.58 4.37 -15.67
N ASP A 259 4.97 5.35 -16.37
CA ASP A 259 5.28 6.77 -16.14
C ASP A 259 4.87 7.26 -14.76
N ASN A 260 3.78 6.72 -14.21
CA ASN A 260 3.31 7.05 -12.86
C ASN A 260 4.28 6.55 -11.80
N ALA A 261 4.80 5.32 -11.97
CA ALA A 261 5.82 4.76 -11.07
C ALA A 261 7.15 5.53 -11.17
N VAL A 262 7.59 5.90 -12.37
CA VAL A 262 8.80 6.72 -12.57
C VAL A 262 8.68 8.10 -11.92
N ARG A 263 7.50 8.69 -11.95
CA ARG A 263 7.23 9.98 -11.27
C ARG A 263 7.28 9.84 -9.76
N LEU A 264 6.78 8.74 -9.25
CA LEU A 264 6.79 8.45 -7.81
C LEU A 264 8.18 8.03 -7.32
N PHE A 265 8.95 7.31 -8.15
CA PHE A 265 10.29 6.80 -7.87
C PHE A 265 11.29 7.28 -8.96
N PRO A 266 11.80 8.53 -8.86
CA PRO A 266 12.63 9.12 -9.92
C PRO A 266 13.88 8.32 -10.28
N ARG A 267 14.42 7.51 -9.35
CA ARG A 267 15.57 6.65 -9.64
C ARG A 267 15.29 5.60 -10.72
N LEU A 268 14.01 5.20 -10.90
CA LEU A 268 13.61 4.23 -11.91
C LEU A 268 13.71 4.78 -13.33
N LYS A 269 13.81 6.10 -13.52
CA LYS A 269 13.78 6.76 -14.82
C LYS A 269 14.81 6.20 -15.82
N ASN A 270 15.96 5.79 -15.32
CA ASN A 270 17.04 5.27 -16.15
C ASN A 270 17.03 3.73 -16.27
N LEU A 271 16.02 3.06 -15.69
CA LEU A 271 15.90 1.60 -15.66
C LEU A 271 14.76 1.07 -16.53
N VAL A 272 13.88 1.95 -17.00
CA VAL A 272 12.66 1.60 -17.75
C VAL A 272 12.49 2.45 -19.00
#